data_7c4579bf476d12e9bd75e4f435d6c046
#
_entry.id   7c4579bf476d12e9bd75e4f435d6c046
#
_cell.length_a   1.000
_cell.length_b   1.000
_cell.length_c   1.000
_cell.angle_alpha   90.00
_cell.angle_beta   90.00
_cell.angle_gamma   90.00
#
_symmetry.space_group_name_H-M   'P 1'
#
loop_
_entity.id
_entity.type
_entity.pdbx_description
1 polymer ?
#
loop_
_entity_poly.entity_id
_entity_poly.type
_entity_poly.pdbx_seq_one_letter_code
_entity_poly.pdbx_strand_id
1 'polypeptide(L)'
;MSRRTVEITADLMLRAYRHGLFPMAETRSGERLYWLDPERRGILPLDRFHLPRRLARTVLSDAFTVTVDDDFAGTIAGCAYPAPGRDDTWINPQIERLFGELHQLGHAHSVETRQHGHLVGGLYGVAIGGVFFGESMFSAVRDSSKVALVHLVARLRLGGFRLLDTQFVTTHLSQFGAEELARDDYKARLAHAVTVPACFPVDLDPADLAAEIHCLVDR
;
A
#
# COMPACT_ATOMS: atom_id res chain seq x y z
N MET A 1 -15.89 24.19 28.65
CA MET A 1 -14.56 24.18 28.02
C MET A 1 -14.71 23.61 26.59
N SER A 2 -14.59 24.46 25.57
CA SER A 2 -14.66 24.04 24.17
C SER A 2 -13.43 23.17 23.87
N ARG A 3 -13.62 21.87 23.62
CA ARG A 3 -12.57 21.01 23.10
C ARG A 3 -12.26 21.50 21.67
N ARG A 4 -11.14 22.18 21.48
CA ARG A 4 -10.61 22.42 20.14
C ARG A 4 -10.34 21.05 19.52
N THR A 5 -11.18 20.64 18.61
CA THR A 5 -10.91 19.49 17.75
C THR A 5 -9.78 19.91 16.83
N VAL A 6 -8.62 19.26 16.96
CA VAL A 6 -7.51 19.49 16.02
C VAL A 6 -7.93 18.91 14.69
N GLU A 7 -7.98 19.75 13.66
CA GLU A 7 -8.27 19.31 12.32
C GLU A 7 -7.10 18.44 11.81
N ILE A 8 -7.42 17.25 11.32
CA ILE A 8 -6.42 16.36 10.73
C ILE A 8 -6.23 16.79 9.27
N THR A 9 -5.00 17.13 8.93
CA THR A 9 -4.57 17.58 7.61
C THR A 9 -3.60 16.59 6.97
N ALA A 10 -3.39 16.69 5.65
CA ALA A 10 -2.40 15.88 4.93
C ALA A 10 -0.99 16.04 5.54
N ASP A 11 -0.59 17.25 5.94
CA ASP A 11 0.70 17.50 6.59
C ASP A 11 0.82 16.79 7.95
N LEU A 12 -0.25 16.79 8.76
CA LEU A 12 -0.26 16.03 10.02
C LEU A 12 -0.15 14.53 9.77
N MET A 13 -0.81 14.03 8.73
CA MET A 13 -0.70 12.63 8.28
C MET A 13 0.76 12.27 7.95
N LEU A 14 1.42 13.05 7.09
CA LEU A 14 2.81 12.81 6.69
C LEU A 14 3.76 12.86 7.89
N ARG A 15 3.55 13.78 8.85
CA ARG A 15 4.34 13.82 10.08
C ARG A 15 4.13 12.57 10.93
N ALA A 16 2.90 12.12 11.08
CA ALA A 16 2.59 10.91 11.83
C ALA A 16 3.27 9.67 11.22
N TYR A 17 3.17 9.50 9.91
CA TYR A 17 3.85 8.40 9.18
C TYR A 17 5.36 8.41 9.37
N ARG A 18 6.01 9.58 9.35
CA ARG A 18 7.45 9.70 9.62
C ARG A 18 7.85 9.21 11.00
N HIS A 19 6.91 9.20 11.95
CA HIS A 19 7.10 8.67 13.31
C HIS A 19 6.57 7.25 13.51
N GLY A 20 6.12 6.59 12.45
CA GLY A 20 5.61 5.21 12.48
C GLY A 20 4.16 5.09 12.93
N LEU A 21 3.44 6.22 13.05
CA LEU A 21 2.02 6.24 13.36
C LEU A 21 1.18 6.15 12.08
N PHE A 22 0.08 5.44 12.13
CA PHE A 22 -0.89 5.40 11.03
C PHE A 22 -2.32 5.53 11.57
N PRO A 23 -3.24 6.13 10.79
CA PRO A 23 -4.61 6.37 11.21
C PRO A 23 -5.52 5.19 10.91
N MET A 24 -6.49 4.94 11.79
CA MET A 24 -7.63 4.06 11.53
C MET A 24 -8.89 4.65 12.14
N ALA A 25 -10.03 4.51 11.46
CA ALA A 25 -11.32 4.66 12.11
C ALA A 25 -11.77 3.32 12.70
N GLU A 26 -12.64 3.35 13.69
CA GLU A 26 -13.20 2.15 14.29
C GLU A 26 -14.19 1.46 13.35
N THR A 27 -15.00 2.26 12.66
CA THR A 27 -16.01 1.84 11.70
C THR A 27 -16.11 2.82 10.53
N ARG A 28 -16.76 2.43 9.43
CA ARG A 28 -17.02 3.33 8.31
C ARG A 28 -17.81 4.58 8.70
N SER A 29 -18.71 4.49 9.65
CA SER A 29 -19.50 5.61 10.17
C SER A 29 -18.84 6.35 11.34
N GLY A 30 -17.68 5.87 11.81
CA GLY A 30 -16.95 6.46 12.93
C GLY A 30 -16.38 7.83 12.58
N GLU A 31 -16.62 8.82 13.47
CA GLU A 31 -16.11 10.19 13.29
C GLU A 31 -14.69 10.40 13.85
N ARG A 32 -14.16 9.41 14.58
CA ARG A 32 -12.86 9.51 15.24
C ARG A 32 -11.81 8.69 14.50
N LEU A 33 -10.63 9.28 14.35
CA LEU A 33 -9.43 8.58 13.91
C LEU A 33 -8.55 8.28 15.12
N TYR A 34 -8.08 7.05 15.18
CA TYR A 34 -7.09 6.57 16.15
C TYR A 34 -5.73 6.49 15.47
N TRP A 35 -4.70 6.91 16.17
CA TRP A 35 -3.31 6.78 15.73
C TRP A 35 -2.70 5.55 16.38
N LEU A 36 -2.29 4.61 15.55
CA LEU A 36 -1.76 3.33 16.01
C LEU A 36 -0.25 3.27 15.91
N ASP A 37 0.37 2.66 16.93
CA ASP A 37 1.80 2.37 17.01
C ASP A 37 1.96 0.97 17.65
N PRO A 38 1.73 -0.11 16.90
CA PRO A 38 1.72 -1.47 17.45
C PRO A 38 3.10 -1.90 17.94
N GLU A 39 3.14 -2.81 18.93
CA GLU A 39 4.39 -3.39 19.46
C GLU A 39 5.12 -4.27 18.42
N ARG A 40 4.37 -4.87 17.51
CA ARG A 40 4.87 -5.65 16.37
C ARG A 40 4.42 -5.01 15.08
N ARG A 41 5.36 -4.65 14.22
CA ARG A 41 5.08 -4.00 12.93
C ARG A 41 5.35 -4.95 11.77
N GLY A 42 4.34 -5.13 10.91
CA GLY A 42 4.46 -5.91 9.68
C GLY A 42 5.22 -5.13 8.60
N ILE A 43 6.17 -5.79 7.98
CA ILE A 43 6.87 -5.30 6.79
C ILE A 43 6.92 -6.39 5.72
N LEU A 44 7.07 -5.97 4.46
CA LEU A 44 7.35 -6.87 3.35
C LEU A 44 8.73 -6.56 2.78
N PRO A 45 9.75 -7.43 3.03
CA PRO A 45 11.11 -7.21 2.55
C PRO A 45 11.17 -7.19 1.02
N LEU A 46 11.60 -6.05 0.43
CA LEU A 46 11.66 -5.87 -1.02
C LEU A 46 12.75 -6.74 -1.68
N ASP A 47 13.84 -6.99 -0.98
CA ASP A 47 14.98 -7.80 -1.44
C ASP A 47 14.75 -9.31 -1.32
N ARG A 48 13.80 -9.73 -0.49
CA ARG A 48 13.46 -11.13 -0.22
C ARG A 48 11.99 -11.44 -0.51
N PHE A 49 11.34 -10.62 -1.34
CA PHE A 49 9.96 -10.85 -1.75
C PHE A 49 9.84 -12.22 -2.41
N HIS A 50 8.94 -13.04 -1.89
CA HIS A 50 8.65 -14.37 -2.44
C HIS A 50 7.45 -14.30 -3.38
N LEU A 51 7.63 -14.68 -4.63
CA LEU A 51 6.56 -14.76 -5.62
C LEU A 51 6.15 -16.23 -5.85
N PRO A 52 4.97 -16.67 -5.37
CA PRO A 52 4.51 -18.04 -5.58
C PRO A 52 4.40 -18.38 -7.08
N ARG A 53 4.92 -19.54 -7.51
CA ARG A 53 4.97 -19.99 -8.92
C ARG A 53 3.64 -19.88 -9.67
N ARG A 54 2.53 -20.12 -8.99
CA ARG A 54 1.21 -20.00 -9.59
C ARG A 54 0.87 -18.54 -9.90
N LEU A 55 1.16 -17.63 -8.97
CA LEU A 55 0.92 -16.20 -9.15
C LEU A 55 1.87 -15.64 -10.23
N ALA A 56 3.11 -16.08 -10.28
CA ALA A 56 4.05 -15.72 -11.34
C ALA A 56 3.46 -15.97 -12.73
N ARG A 57 2.85 -17.14 -12.94
CA ARG A 57 2.15 -17.46 -14.20
C ARG A 57 0.98 -16.51 -14.49
N THR A 58 0.21 -16.12 -13.46
CA THR A 58 -0.88 -15.15 -13.62
C THR A 58 -0.36 -13.76 -13.98
N VAL A 59 0.71 -13.31 -13.33
CA VAL A 59 1.36 -12.01 -13.64
C VAL A 59 1.85 -11.94 -15.07
N LEU A 60 2.44 -13.04 -15.58
CA LEU A 60 3.02 -13.12 -16.94
C LEU A 60 1.99 -13.48 -18.03
N SER A 61 0.72 -13.71 -17.68
CA SER A 61 -0.29 -14.22 -18.63
C SER A 61 -1.18 -13.15 -19.27
N ASP A 62 -0.88 -11.87 -19.06
CA ASP A 62 -1.68 -10.72 -19.52
C ASP A 62 -3.18 -10.80 -19.12
N ALA A 63 -3.49 -11.58 -18.06
CA ALA A 63 -4.85 -11.73 -17.56
C ALA A 63 -5.43 -10.42 -16.99
N PHE A 64 -4.56 -9.48 -16.67
CA PHE A 64 -4.91 -8.17 -16.13
C PHE A 64 -4.09 -7.08 -16.84
N THR A 65 -4.74 -5.95 -17.11
CA THR A 65 -4.04 -4.70 -17.40
C THR A 65 -3.76 -4.01 -16.07
N VAL A 66 -2.50 -3.58 -15.85
CA VAL A 66 -2.11 -2.89 -14.63
C VAL A 66 -1.85 -1.42 -14.93
N THR A 67 -2.51 -0.55 -14.18
CA THR A 67 -2.34 0.92 -14.22
C THR A 67 -1.82 1.44 -12.87
N VAL A 68 -1.39 2.68 -12.85
CA VAL A 68 -0.90 3.35 -11.64
C VAL A 68 -1.46 4.75 -11.61
N ASP A 69 -2.03 5.14 -10.47
CA ASP A 69 -2.62 6.46 -10.26
C ASP A 69 -3.70 6.86 -11.30
N ASP A 70 -4.26 5.87 -12.00
CA ASP A 70 -5.29 6.08 -13.03
C ASP A 70 -6.70 6.23 -12.40
N ASP A 71 -6.95 5.51 -11.31
CA ASP A 71 -8.23 5.57 -10.59
C ASP A 71 -8.02 5.38 -9.07
N PHE A 72 -7.32 6.35 -8.47
CA PHE A 72 -7.07 6.35 -7.02
C PHE A 72 -8.38 6.32 -6.21
N ALA A 73 -9.38 7.13 -6.63
CA ALA A 73 -10.66 7.22 -5.94
C ALA A 73 -11.44 5.88 -6.04
N GLY A 74 -11.45 5.24 -7.19
CA GLY A 74 -12.06 3.91 -7.36
C GLY A 74 -11.32 2.85 -6.57
N THR A 75 -10.00 2.94 -6.46
CA THR A 75 -9.18 1.99 -5.68
C THR A 75 -9.47 2.09 -4.19
N ILE A 76 -9.49 3.29 -3.61
CA ILE A 76 -9.81 3.46 -2.18
C ILE A 76 -11.26 3.06 -1.88
N ALA A 77 -12.20 3.38 -2.78
CA ALA A 77 -13.60 2.95 -2.66
C ALA A 77 -13.73 1.42 -2.70
N GLY A 78 -13.00 0.73 -3.60
CA GLY A 78 -12.92 -0.72 -3.65
C GLY A 78 -12.36 -1.33 -2.36
N CYS A 79 -11.34 -0.71 -1.76
CA CYS A 79 -10.79 -1.11 -0.46
C CYS A 79 -11.79 -0.91 0.69
N ALA A 80 -12.62 0.12 0.62
CA ALA A 80 -13.64 0.44 1.61
C ALA A 80 -14.92 -0.41 1.47
N TYR A 81 -15.10 -1.10 0.33
CA TYR A 81 -16.30 -1.89 0.07
C TYR A 81 -16.34 -3.14 0.97
N PRO A 82 -17.51 -3.50 1.53
CA PRO A 82 -17.68 -4.76 2.26
C PRO A 82 -17.25 -5.97 1.43
N ALA A 83 -16.65 -6.96 2.08
CA ALA A 83 -16.20 -8.19 1.45
C ALA A 83 -16.56 -9.40 2.32
N PRO A 84 -16.63 -10.61 1.78
CA PRO A 84 -16.89 -11.81 2.57
C PRO A 84 -15.96 -11.90 3.80
N GLY A 85 -16.55 -11.96 5.01
CA GLY A 85 -15.82 -11.95 6.27
C GLY A 85 -15.35 -10.56 6.76
N ARG A 86 -15.74 -9.49 6.08
CA ARG A 86 -15.50 -8.11 6.47
C ARG A 86 -16.73 -7.26 6.15
N ASP A 87 -17.65 -7.17 7.10
CA ASP A 87 -18.91 -6.46 6.96
C ASP A 87 -18.76 -4.94 7.15
N ASP A 88 -17.67 -4.49 7.79
CA ASP A 88 -17.35 -3.08 8.03
C ASP A 88 -15.89 -2.76 7.64
N THR A 89 -15.53 -1.50 7.61
CA THR A 89 -14.21 -1.02 7.22
C THR A 89 -13.76 0.14 8.11
N TRP A 90 -12.45 0.23 8.30
CA TRP A 90 -11.80 1.37 8.95
C TRP A 90 -11.65 2.60 8.03
N ILE A 91 -11.92 2.44 6.72
CA ILE A 91 -11.84 3.51 5.73
C ILE A 91 -13.17 4.29 5.76
N ASN A 92 -13.22 5.35 6.58
CA ASN A 92 -14.37 6.26 6.66
C ASN A 92 -14.23 7.43 5.66
N PRO A 93 -15.25 8.28 5.47
CA PRO A 93 -15.18 9.42 4.55
C PRO A 93 -14.04 10.40 4.85
N GLN A 94 -13.64 10.57 6.12
CA GLN A 94 -12.51 11.42 6.47
C GLN A 94 -11.19 10.84 5.98
N ILE A 95 -11.00 9.52 6.11
CA ILE A 95 -9.84 8.80 5.59
C ILE A 95 -9.80 8.90 4.06
N GLU A 96 -10.91 8.64 3.37
CA GLU A 96 -10.99 8.78 1.91
C GLU A 96 -10.56 10.18 1.45
N ARG A 97 -11.06 11.23 2.11
CA ARG A 97 -10.67 12.62 1.81
C ARG A 97 -9.19 12.89 2.04
N LEU A 98 -8.65 12.46 3.19
CA LEU A 98 -7.24 12.70 3.56
C LEU A 98 -6.26 12.00 2.61
N PHE A 99 -6.54 10.74 2.23
CA PHE A 99 -5.71 10.04 1.24
C PHE A 99 -5.88 10.61 -0.16
N GLY A 100 -7.07 11.10 -0.53
CA GLY A 100 -7.28 11.84 -1.77
C GLY A 100 -6.45 13.14 -1.82
N GLU A 101 -6.37 13.88 -0.71
CA GLU A 101 -5.49 15.06 -0.59
C GLU A 101 -4.01 14.67 -0.72
N LEU A 102 -3.58 13.59 -0.04
CA LEU A 102 -2.21 13.08 -0.17
C LEU A 102 -1.88 12.65 -1.60
N HIS A 103 -2.82 12.06 -2.31
CA HIS A 103 -2.66 11.70 -3.71
C HIS A 103 -2.48 12.94 -4.59
N GLN A 104 -3.32 13.96 -4.44
CA GLN A 104 -3.17 15.23 -5.17
C GLN A 104 -1.84 15.93 -4.90
N LEU A 105 -1.26 15.75 -3.71
CA LEU A 105 0.06 16.26 -3.33
C LEU A 105 1.23 15.36 -3.80
N GLY A 106 0.96 14.23 -4.46
CA GLY A 106 1.97 13.28 -4.95
C GLY A 106 2.61 12.42 -3.85
N HIS A 107 1.92 12.24 -2.73
CA HIS A 107 2.38 11.42 -1.61
C HIS A 107 1.64 10.09 -1.48
N ALA A 108 0.42 9.97 -2.01
CA ALA A 108 -0.29 8.69 -2.03
C ALA A 108 -0.44 8.21 -3.47
N HIS A 109 -0.26 6.89 -3.64
CA HIS A 109 -0.26 6.23 -4.94
C HIS A 109 -1.11 4.97 -4.90
N SER A 110 -1.68 4.62 -6.05
CA SER A 110 -2.42 3.38 -6.25
C SER A 110 -1.83 2.54 -7.38
N VAL A 111 -2.05 1.24 -7.29
CA VAL A 111 -1.78 0.29 -8.37
C VAL A 111 -3.07 -0.47 -8.62
N GLU A 112 -3.63 -0.31 -9.79
CA GLU A 112 -4.90 -0.89 -10.19
C GLU A 112 -4.69 -2.12 -11.07
N THR A 113 -5.60 -3.08 -10.95
CA THR A 113 -5.73 -4.18 -11.91
C THR A 113 -7.10 -4.13 -12.58
N ARG A 114 -7.07 -4.15 -13.91
CA ARG A 114 -8.28 -4.13 -14.75
C ARG A 114 -8.40 -5.42 -15.54
N GLN A 115 -9.64 -5.83 -15.75
CA GLN A 115 -9.98 -6.92 -16.63
C GLN A 115 -11.13 -6.46 -17.54
N HIS A 116 -10.95 -6.57 -18.85
CA HIS A 116 -11.93 -6.05 -19.85
C HIS A 116 -12.27 -4.56 -19.63
N GLY A 117 -11.30 -3.76 -19.21
CA GLY A 117 -11.46 -2.33 -18.91
C GLY A 117 -12.05 -2.00 -17.53
N HIS A 118 -12.57 -2.99 -16.79
CA HIS A 118 -13.16 -2.78 -15.46
C HIS A 118 -12.11 -2.90 -14.38
N LEU A 119 -12.17 -2.01 -13.39
CA LEU A 119 -11.36 -2.09 -12.17
C LEU A 119 -11.81 -3.30 -11.34
N VAL A 120 -10.94 -4.31 -11.19
CA VAL A 120 -11.26 -5.58 -10.52
C VAL A 120 -10.39 -5.86 -9.31
N GLY A 121 -9.40 -5.03 -9.03
CA GLY A 121 -8.53 -5.13 -7.88
C GLY A 121 -7.54 -3.98 -7.85
N GLY A 122 -6.85 -3.84 -6.75
CA GLY A 122 -5.85 -2.81 -6.57
C GLY A 122 -5.42 -2.67 -5.13
N LEU A 123 -4.50 -1.77 -4.92
CA LEU A 123 -3.99 -1.36 -3.62
C LEU A 123 -3.63 0.12 -3.65
N TYR A 124 -3.54 0.73 -2.49
CA TYR A 124 -3.00 2.08 -2.35
C TYR A 124 -2.11 2.20 -1.12
N GLY A 125 -1.31 3.25 -1.08
CA GLY A 125 -0.43 3.55 0.04
C GLY A 125 0.22 4.91 -0.07
N VAL A 126 1.09 5.21 0.89
CA VAL A 126 1.77 6.51 1.03
C VAL A 126 3.28 6.33 0.82
N ALA A 127 3.88 7.19 0.00
CA ALA A 127 5.30 7.24 -0.27
C ALA A 127 5.96 8.41 0.46
N ILE A 128 6.98 8.13 1.30
CA ILE A 128 7.76 9.16 2.02
C ILE A 128 9.23 8.76 2.00
N GLY A 129 10.06 9.49 1.27
CA GLY A 129 11.44 9.07 1.07
C GLY A 129 11.51 7.65 0.54
N GLY A 130 12.38 6.81 1.07
CA GLY A 130 12.50 5.40 0.68
C GLY A 130 11.52 4.45 1.37
N VAL A 131 10.39 4.94 1.88
CA VAL A 131 9.36 4.12 2.53
C VAL A 131 8.05 4.20 1.76
N PHE A 132 7.45 3.05 1.52
CA PHE A 132 6.06 2.94 1.08
C PHE A 132 5.23 2.30 2.19
N PHE A 133 4.19 2.98 2.65
CA PHE A 133 3.23 2.50 3.62
C PHE A 133 2.02 1.95 2.85
N GLY A 134 1.94 0.62 2.73
CA GLY A 134 0.81 -0.04 2.08
C GLY A 134 -0.41 0.01 3.00
N GLU A 135 -1.48 0.65 2.57
CA GLU A 135 -2.65 0.90 3.42
C GLU A 135 -3.70 -0.20 3.31
N SER A 136 -4.18 -0.43 2.12
CA SER A 136 -5.22 -1.43 1.89
C SER A 136 -5.19 -1.97 0.47
N MET A 137 -5.82 -3.12 0.27
CA MET A 137 -6.01 -3.73 -1.04
C MET A 137 -7.39 -4.39 -1.14
N PHE A 138 -7.90 -4.50 -2.37
CA PHE A 138 -9.14 -5.21 -2.66
C PHE A 138 -9.00 -6.11 -3.87
N SER A 139 -9.86 -7.13 -3.95
CA SER A 139 -9.84 -8.14 -5.00
C SER A 139 -11.27 -8.57 -5.31
N ALA A 140 -11.85 -8.08 -6.40
CA ALA A 140 -13.13 -8.53 -6.91
C ALA A 140 -12.99 -9.79 -7.77
N VAL A 141 -11.82 -9.98 -8.38
CA VAL A 141 -11.45 -11.16 -9.15
C VAL A 141 -10.24 -11.83 -8.51
N ARG A 142 -10.19 -13.15 -8.56
CA ARG A 142 -9.07 -13.93 -7.99
C ARG A 142 -7.73 -13.42 -8.46
N ASP A 143 -6.81 -13.27 -7.50
CA ASP A 143 -5.42 -12.86 -7.67
C ASP A 143 -5.22 -11.38 -8.10
N SER A 144 -6.28 -10.60 -8.38
CA SER A 144 -6.16 -9.21 -8.86
C SER A 144 -5.33 -8.32 -7.91
N SER A 145 -5.63 -8.30 -6.60
CA SER A 145 -4.81 -7.52 -5.63
C SER A 145 -3.38 -8.03 -5.50
N LYS A 146 -3.16 -9.34 -5.71
CA LYS A 146 -1.81 -9.91 -5.65
C LYS A 146 -0.98 -9.51 -6.86
N VAL A 147 -1.58 -9.43 -8.05
CA VAL A 147 -0.93 -8.89 -9.25
C VAL A 147 -0.56 -7.43 -9.03
N ALA A 148 -1.46 -6.62 -8.46
CA ALA A 148 -1.15 -5.24 -8.07
C ALA A 148 0.04 -5.18 -7.09
N LEU A 149 0.11 -6.09 -6.10
CA LEU A 149 1.22 -6.15 -5.15
C LEU A 149 2.56 -6.48 -5.82
N VAL A 150 2.59 -7.41 -6.77
CA VAL A 150 3.82 -7.74 -7.54
C VAL A 150 4.30 -6.52 -8.31
N HIS A 151 3.41 -5.81 -9.00
CA HIS A 151 3.74 -4.57 -9.71
C HIS A 151 4.18 -3.46 -8.77
N LEU A 152 3.56 -3.34 -7.58
CA LEU A 152 4.03 -2.41 -6.55
C LEU A 152 5.47 -2.73 -6.16
N VAL A 153 5.78 -3.97 -5.81
CA VAL A 153 7.13 -4.38 -5.36
C VAL A 153 8.17 -4.10 -6.46
N ALA A 154 7.88 -4.44 -7.72
CA ALA A 154 8.76 -4.14 -8.84
C ALA A 154 9.04 -2.62 -8.95
N ARG A 155 7.98 -1.80 -8.89
CA ARG A 155 8.10 -0.33 -8.94
C ARG A 155 8.87 0.23 -7.75
N LEU A 156 8.63 -0.27 -6.54
CA LEU A 156 9.36 0.17 -5.34
C LEU A 156 10.85 -0.13 -5.45
N ARG A 157 11.23 -1.28 -5.99
CA ARG A 157 12.64 -1.64 -6.21
C ARG A 157 13.30 -0.74 -7.25
N LEU A 158 12.64 -0.50 -8.38
CA LEU A 158 13.10 0.43 -9.42
C LEU A 158 13.17 1.88 -8.92
N GLY A 159 12.22 2.30 -8.08
CA GLY A 159 12.17 3.63 -7.47
C GLY A 159 13.14 3.86 -6.32
N GLY A 160 13.92 2.85 -5.93
CA GLY A 160 14.95 2.97 -4.89
C GLY A 160 14.42 2.90 -3.45
N PHE A 161 13.19 2.42 -3.26
CA PHE A 161 12.61 2.24 -1.92
C PHE A 161 13.38 1.19 -1.10
N ARG A 162 13.34 1.33 0.22
CA ARG A 162 14.06 0.49 1.19
C ARG A 162 13.14 -0.23 2.16
N LEU A 163 11.92 0.25 2.33
CA LEU A 163 10.97 -0.28 3.29
C LEU A 163 9.55 -0.29 2.69
N LEU A 164 8.90 -1.45 2.70
CA LEU A 164 7.46 -1.61 2.47
C LEU A 164 6.82 -2.00 3.79
N ASP A 165 6.14 -1.04 4.39
CA ASP A 165 5.38 -1.20 5.63
C ASP A 165 3.99 -1.73 5.31
N THR A 166 3.55 -2.76 6.01
CA THR A 166 2.23 -3.38 5.86
C THR A 166 1.40 -3.33 7.14
N GLN A 167 1.85 -2.56 8.13
CA GLN A 167 1.31 -2.38 9.48
C GLN A 167 1.22 -3.70 10.26
N PHE A 168 0.50 -4.69 9.72
CA PHE A 168 0.31 -6.02 10.30
C PHE A 168 0.65 -7.11 9.29
N VAL A 169 1.13 -8.25 9.80
CA VAL A 169 1.29 -9.45 8.97
C VAL A 169 -0.01 -10.22 8.97
N THR A 170 -0.58 -10.41 7.80
CA THR A 170 -1.77 -11.23 7.57
C THR A 170 -1.36 -12.55 6.92
N THR A 171 -2.21 -13.59 7.03
CA THR A 171 -2.02 -14.86 6.30
C THR A 171 -1.84 -14.63 4.80
N HIS A 172 -2.50 -13.60 4.25
CA HIS A 172 -2.35 -13.22 2.84
C HIS A 172 -0.94 -12.73 2.53
N LEU A 173 -0.34 -11.89 3.39
CA LEU A 173 0.98 -11.31 3.17
C LEU A 173 2.12 -12.26 3.54
N SER A 174 1.88 -13.21 4.46
CA SER A 174 2.89 -14.20 4.86
C SER A 174 3.38 -15.06 3.68
N GLN A 175 2.53 -15.34 2.69
CA GLN A 175 2.92 -16.09 1.49
C GLN A 175 3.96 -15.37 0.63
N PHE A 176 4.12 -14.06 0.79
CA PHE A 176 5.09 -13.23 0.07
C PHE A 176 6.36 -12.94 0.87
N GLY A 177 6.48 -13.54 2.07
CA GLY A 177 7.64 -13.33 2.95
C GLY A 177 7.50 -12.13 3.88
N ALA A 178 6.27 -11.67 4.18
CA ALA A 178 6.06 -10.64 5.18
C ALA A 178 6.54 -11.11 6.56
N GLU A 179 7.19 -10.23 7.30
CA GLU A 179 7.75 -10.48 8.62
C GLU A 179 7.35 -9.38 9.62
N GLU A 180 7.38 -9.72 10.90
CA GLU A 180 7.14 -8.76 11.97
C GLU A 180 8.44 -8.30 12.60
N LEU A 181 8.57 -7.00 12.83
CA LEU A 181 9.63 -6.38 13.60
C LEU A 181 9.11 -5.90 14.95
N ALA A 182 9.96 -5.92 15.97
CA ALA A 182 9.69 -5.16 17.18
C ALA A 182 9.61 -3.67 16.85
N ARG A 183 8.78 -2.91 17.59
CA ARG A 183 8.54 -1.48 17.35
C ARG A 183 9.84 -0.68 17.22
N ASP A 184 10.79 -0.89 18.12
CA ASP A 184 12.04 -0.13 18.14
C ASP A 184 12.93 -0.44 16.93
N ASP A 185 12.99 -1.73 16.51
CA ASP A 185 13.73 -2.14 15.31
C ASP A 185 13.07 -1.56 14.04
N TYR A 186 11.73 -1.57 13.98
CA TYR A 186 10.99 -0.94 12.90
C TYR A 186 11.27 0.57 12.85
N LYS A 187 11.19 1.28 13.99
CA LYS A 187 11.44 2.72 14.05
C LYS A 187 12.87 3.08 13.66
N ALA A 188 13.85 2.28 14.01
CA ALA A 188 15.23 2.47 13.57
C ALA A 188 15.36 2.34 12.03
N ARG A 189 14.72 1.33 11.42
CA ARG A 189 14.69 1.17 9.95
C ARG A 189 13.93 2.30 9.29
N LEU A 190 12.78 2.70 9.83
CA LEU A 190 11.97 3.81 9.34
C LEU A 190 12.76 5.12 9.33
N ALA A 191 13.40 5.48 10.44
CA ALA A 191 14.18 6.72 10.57
C ALA A 191 15.29 6.83 9.51
N HIS A 192 15.91 5.69 9.14
CA HIS A 192 16.86 5.66 8.04
C HIS A 192 16.17 5.77 6.68
N ALA A 193 15.14 4.94 6.44
CA ALA A 193 14.52 4.82 5.14
C ALA A 193 13.79 6.10 4.69
N VAL A 194 13.19 6.88 5.60
CA VAL A 194 12.54 8.17 5.27
C VAL A 194 13.51 9.24 4.75
N THR A 195 14.82 9.08 5.00
CA THR A 195 15.85 10.00 4.50
C THR A 195 16.45 9.58 3.16
N VAL A 196 16.18 8.36 2.72
CA VAL A 196 16.67 7.87 1.43
C VAL A 196 15.91 8.57 0.30
N PRO A 197 16.61 9.16 -0.68
CA PRO A 197 15.94 9.71 -1.86
C PRO A 197 15.38 8.56 -2.69
N ALA A 198 14.05 8.51 -2.81
CA ALA A 198 13.33 7.58 -3.67
C ALA A 198 12.14 8.30 -4.29
N CYS A 199 11.73 7.85 -5.47
CA CYS A 199 10.58 8.40 -6.17
C CYS A 199 9.68 7.25 -6.59
N PHE A 200 8.37 7.35 -6.31
CA PHE A 200 7.42 6.35 -6.77
C PHE A 200 7.26 6.51 -8.30
N PRO A 201 7.66 5.49 -9.09
CA PRO A 201 7.67 5.65 -10.54
C PRO A 201 6.26 5.37 -11.10
N VAL A 202 5.53 6.44 -11.43
CA VAL A 202 4.23 6.36 -12.12
C VAL A 202 4.48 5.93 -13.57
N ASP A 203 5.35 6.66 -14.26
CA ASP A 203 5.76 6.36 -15.63
C ASP A 203 7.07 5.57 -15.62
N LEU A 204 7.00 4.33 -16.08
CA LEU A 204 8.15 3.45 -16.25
C LEU A 204 8.22 2.98 -17.71
N ASP A 205 9.43 2.80 -18.21
CA ASP A 205 9.63 2.03 -19.43
C ASP A 205 9.06 0.62 -19.24
N PRO A 206 8.13 0.16 -20.10
CA PRO A 206 7.57 -1.17 -19.99
C PRO A 206 8.61 -2.30 -19.98
N ALA A 207 9.76 -2.11 -20.67
CA ALA A 207 10.83 -3.09 -20.70
C ALA A 207 11.53 -3.20 -19.34
N ASP A 208 11.80 -2.07 -18.66
CA ASP A 208 12.42 -2.07 -17.33
C ASP A 208 11.50 -2.71 -16.29
N LEU A 209 10.19 -2.39 -16.34
CA LEU A 209 9.20 -3.01 -15.45
C LEU A 209 9.09 -4.52 -15.70
N ALA A 210 9.04 -4.95 -16.96
CA ALA A 210 8.98 -6.35 -17.31
C ALA A 210 10.25 -7.10 -16.84
N ALA A 211 11.43 -6.53 -17.04
CA ALA A 211 12.70 -7.10 -16.57
C ALA A 211 12.71 -7.27 -15.04
N GLU A 212 12.24 -6.27 -14.29
CA GLU A 212 12.18 -6.35 -12.84
C GLU A 212 11.17 -7.41 -12.35
N ILE A 213 10.00 -7.52 -13.02
CA ILE A 213 9.03 -8.58 -12.73
C ILE A 213 9.63 -9.95 -13.00
N HIS A 214 10.37 -10.14 -14.09
CA HIS A 214 11.10 -11.40 -14.35
C HIS A 214 12.11 -11.70 -13.25
N CYS A 215 12.86 -10.71 -12.77
CA CYS A 215 13.77 -10.89 -11.62
C CYS A 215 13.04 -11.35 -10.34
N LEU A 216 11.78 -11.00 -10.15
CA LEU A 216 10.97 -11.48 -9.03
C LEU A 216 10.48 -12.93 -9.24
N VAL A 217 10.26 -13.36 -10.48
CA VAL A 217 9.80 -14.70 -10.84
C VAL A 217 10.93 -15.75 -10.70
N ASP A 218 12.16 -15.38 -11.01
CA ASP A 218 13.32 -16.29 -11.08
C ASP A 218 13.99 -16.53 -9.72
N ARG A 219 13.45 -15.94 -8.65
CA ARG A 219 13.91 -16.12 -7.26
C ARG A 219 13.11 -17.18 -6.53
#